data_87615646dea033aad6763578e1e106de
#
_entry.id   87615646dea033aad6763578e1e106de
#
_cell.length_a   1.000
_cell.length_b   1.000
_cell.length_c   1.000
_cell.angle_alpha   90.00
_cell.angle_beta   90.00
_cell.angle_gamma   90.00
#
_symmetry.space_group_name_H-M   'P 1'
#
loop_
_entity.id
_entity.type
_entity.pdbx_description
1 polymer ?
#
loop_
_entity_poly.entity_id
_entity_poly.type
_entity_poly.pdbx_seq_one_letter_code
_entity_poly.pdbx_strand_id
1 'polypeptide(L)'
;MVDPARHFIPVKDLEKFVDLMAYYKFNKLHLHLTDNQGWRLPVPGYPKLKSVASRRAESFGDGIPHEGMYTKQELKELVAYCAALGIEVIPEIDVPGHNQALAAAYPEFFCFPKPDMNVRTTAGNSKELVCPQKPEVWKFYAAVFKELKDIFPSGIVHLGGDEAPTELWEKCPLCREARTRAAMKDEQEQMKAFFAKTAALLAKNGQTPQFWYEGNAGIYHPGETVYAWRQGQALQSIEKTKKAGLNLIMASSEYCYLDFPQIQGQRNWGWMKTTTLQKCYDLDPAFGKPEKEAGHIRGVHAPVWAERLPDLNHLLYRAYPRACAIAEAGWSPMGVRSWENFRRKLADHRQFILKRFNYDMERTQGNEPAFRWENNK
;
A
#
# COMPACT_ATOMS: atom_id res chain seq x y z
N MET A 1 3.76 1.67 -5.78
CA MET A 1 3.26 2.17 -4.48
C MET A 1 4.43 2.62 -3.63
N VAL A 2 4.26 3.65 -2.85
CA VAL A 2 5.19 4.07 -1.81
C VAL A 2 4.48 4.17 -0.47
N ASP A 3 5.23 4.00 0.62
CA ASP A 3 4.70 3.82 1.98
C ASP A 3 5.21 4.90 2.95
N PRO A 4 4.68 6.12 2.87
CA PRO A 4 5.01 7.17 3.82
C PRO A 4 4.47 6.91 5.24
N ALA A 5 3.54 5.95 5.42
CA ALA A 5 3.02 5.62 6.74
C ALA A 5 4.11 5.04 7.64
N ARG A 6 4.92 4.10 7.12
CA ARG A 6 6.01 3.48 7.88
C ARG A 6 7.21 4.41 8.01
N HIS A 7 7.65 5.05 6.90
CA HIS A 7 8.64 6.12 6.98
C HIS A 7 8.17 7.31 6.15
N PHE A 8 8.07 8.47 6.79
CA PHE A 8 7.61 9.69 6.14
C PHE A 8 8.58 10.10 5.03
N ILE A 9 8.03 10.35 3.85
CA ILE A 9 8.77 10.75 2.66
C ILE A 9 8.33 12.16 2.30
N PRO A 10 9.20 13.18 2.38
CA PRO A 10 8.86 14.53 1.98
C PRO A 10 8.40 14.61 0.51
N VAL A 11 7.50 15.55 0.20
CA VAL A 11 6.94 15.72 -1.16
C VAL A 11 8.04 15.87 -2.21
N LYS A 12 9.10 16.62 -1.91
CA LYS A 12 10.25 16.78 -2.82
C LYS A 12 10.97 15.48 -3.17
N ASP A 13 10.95 14.51 -2.29
CA ASP A 13 11.51 13.19 -2.55
C ASP A 13 10.51 12.29 -3.29
N LEU A 14 9.21 12.44 -3.02
CA LEU A 14 8.15 11.81 -3.82
C LEU A 14 8.19 12.30 -5.27
N GLU A 15 8.37 13.61 -5.52
CA GLU A 15 8.53 14.17 -6.88
C GLU A 15 9.67 13.48 -7.65
N LYS A 16 10.83 13.29 -7.02
CA LYS A 16 11.98 12.58 -7.64
C LYS A 16 11.64 11.11 -7.96
N PHE A 17 10.92 10.46 -7.08
CA PHE A 17 10.45 9.09 -7.32
C PHE A 17 9.44 9.04 -8.48
N VAL A 18 8.53 10.00 -8.54
CA VAL A 18 7.52 10.17 -9.59
C VAL A 18 8.16 10.45 -10.95
N ASP A 19 9.25 11.21 -11.03
CA ASP A 19 10.00 11.44 -12.27
C ASP A 19 10.45 10.11 -12.91
N LEU A 20 10.99 9.20 -12.10
CA LEU A 20 11.38 7.87 -12.58
C LEU A 20 10.16 7.02 -12.96
N MET A 21 9.07 7.11 -12.20
CA MET A 21 7.83 6.45 -12.55
C MET A 21 7.31 6.90 -13.91
N ALA A 22 7.30 8.21 -14.17
CA ALA A 22 6.87 8.79 -15.44
C ALA A 22 7.75 8.33 -16.59
N TYR A 23 9.06 8.33 -16.42
CA TYR A 23 10.02 7.88 -17.42
C TYR A 23 9.78 6.42 -17.82
N TYR A 24 9.48 5.55 -16.86
CA TYR A 24 9.13 4.15 -17.11
C TYR A 24 7.64 3.89 -17.33
N LYS A 25 6.85 4.95 -17.56
CA LYS A 25 5.42 4.89 -17.94
C LYS A 25 4.52 4.21 -16.88
N PHE A 26 4.86 4.29 -15.63
CA PHE A 26 3.88 4.04 -14.58
C PHE A 26 2.84 5.15 -14.61
N ASN A 27 1.57 4.78 -14.62
CA ASN A 27 0.47 5.73 -14.76
C ASN A 27 -0.34 5.95 -13.47
N LYS A 28 0.02 5.26 -12.38
CA LYS A 28 -0.63 5.42 -11.08
C LYS A 28 0.40 5.41 -9.95
N LEU A 29 0.29 6.39 -9.05
CA LEU A 29 1.01 6.43 -7.78
C LEU A 29 0.05 6.05 -6.66
N HIS A 30 0.27 4.91 -6.04
CA HIS A 30 -0.46 4.49 -4.84
C HIS A 30 0.30 4.98 -3.60
N LEU A 31 -0.36 5.78 -2.76
CA LEU A 31 0.18 6.36 -1.52
C LEU A 31 -0.43 5.66 -0.30
N HIS A 32 0.34 4.85 0.40
CA HIS A 32 -0.07 4.21 1.65
C HIS A 32 0.10 5.20 2.81
N LEU A 33 -0.98 5.95 3.11
CA LEU A 33 -0.92 7.13 3.99
C LEU A 33 -1.09 6.81 5.48
N THR A 34 -1.57 5.61 5.82
CA THR A 34 -1.88 5.22 7.20
C THR A 34 -1.53 3.78 7.49
N ASP A 35 -0.89 3.55 8.64
CA ASP A 35 -0.58 2.22 9.16
C ASP A 35 -0.29 2.29 10.67
N ASN A 36 0.18 1.18 11.24
CA ASN A 36 0.54 1.05 12.65
C ASN A 36 1.62 2.04 13.11
N GLN A 37 2.52 2.44 12.21
CA GLN A 37 3.67 3.27 12.48
C GLN A 37 3.45 4.75 12.19
N GLY A 38 2.32 5.12 11.58
CA GLY A 38 2.04 6.52 11.34
C GLY A 38 0.77 6.79 10.52
N TRP A 39 0.24 7.98 10.73
CA TRP A 39 -0.85 8.58 9.98
C TRP A 39 -0.36 9.86 9.29
N ARG A 40 -0.50 10.00 7.95
CA ARG A 40 0.11 11.06 7.17
C ARG A 40 -0.86 12.06 6.54
N LEU A 41 -2.17 11.80 6.65
CA LEU A 41 -3.23 12.65 6.10
C LEU A 41 -3.76 13.61 7.17
N PRO A 42 -3.81 14.95 6.92
CA PRO A 42 -4.49 15.88 7.81
C PRO A 42 -6.01 15.70 7.68
N VAL A 43 -6.73 15.71 8.81
CA VAL A 43 -8.19 15.64 8.83
C VAL A 43 -8.72 16.73 9.75
N PRO A 44 -9.49 17.72 9.25
CA PRO A 44 -10.07 18.76 10.07
C PRO A 44 -10.94 18.20 11.21
N GLY A 45 -10.81 18.77 12.39
CA GLY A 45 -11.52 18.31 13.60
C GLY A 45 -10.85 17.17 14.36
N TYR A 46 -9.73 16.61 13.84
CA TYR A 46 -9.03 15.51 14.48
C TYR A 46 -7.54 15.82 14.76
N PRO A 47 -7.24 16.76 15.67
CA PRO A 47 -5.90 17.28 15.90
C PRO A 47 -4.89 16.24 16.43
N LYS A 48 -5.34 15.20 17.13
CA LYS A 48 -4.48 14.12 17.63
C LYS A 48 -3.85 13.28 16.50
N LEU A 49 -4.37 13.33 15.27
CA LEU A 49 -3.70 12.70 14.14
C LEU A 49 -2.32 13.31 13.92
N LYS A 50 -2.19 14.66 14.08
CA LYS A 50 -0.90 15.35 13.97
C LYS A 50 -0.08 15.24 15.24
N SER A 51 -0.68 15.45 16.41
CA SER A 51 0.08 15.51 17.67
C SER A 51 0.48 14.14 18.23
N VAL A 52 -0.19 13.06 17.80
CA VAL A 52 0.04 11.69 18.29
C VAL A 52 0.31 10.74 17.12
N ALA A 53 -0.67 10.52 16.23
CA ALA A 53 -0.61 9.45 15.23
C ALA A 53 0.49 9.63 14.18
N SER A 54 0.95 10.86 13.93
CA SER A 54 2.04 11.11 12.96
C SER A 54 3.46 10.97 13.56
N ARG A 55 3.56 10.58 14.82
CA ARG A 55 4.83 10.62 15.58
C ARG A 55 5.05 9.27 16.29
N ARG A 56 6.31 8.84 16.36
CA ARG A 56 6.75 7.73 17.20
C ARG A 56 8.10 8.03 17.83
N ALA A 57 8.39 7.39 18.96
CA ALA A 57 9.57 7.70 19.76
C ALA A 57 10.89 7.34 19.06
N GLU A 58 10.85 6.28 18.24
CA GLU A 58 12.03 5.72 17.56
C GLU A 58 11.63 4.78 16.42
N SER A 59 12.61 4.27 15.66
CA SER A 59 12.41 3.21 14.70
C SER A 59 13.41 2.08 14.97
N PHE A 60 12.89 0.89 15.34
CA PHE A 60 13.72 -0.31 15.61
C PHE A 60 14.80 -0.12 16.67
N GLY A 61 14.58 0.73 17.67
CA GLY A 61 15.55 0.97 18.74
C GLY A 61 16.69 1.92 18.35
N ASP A 62 16.49 2.75 17.31
CA ASP A 62 17.50 3.76 16.92
C ASP A 62 17.54 4.97 17.86
N GLY A 63 16.60 5.07 18.81
CA GLY A 63 16.49 6.19 19.75
C GLY A 63 16.18 7.55 19.11
N ILE A 64 15.83 7.57 17.82
CA ILE A 64 15.57 8.80 17.05
C ILE A 64 14.08 8.96 16.82
N PRO A 65 13.44 10.03 17.34
CA PRO A 65 12.05 10.30 17.06
C PRO A 65 11.78 10.42 15.57
N HIS A 66 10.68 9.80 15.13
CA HIS A 66 10.22 9.87 13.75
C HIS A 66 8.86 10.56 13.69
N GLU A 67 8.74 11.58 12.86
CA GLU A 67 7.49 12.30 12.66
C GLU A 67 7.33 12.78 11.22
N GLY A 68 6.09 12.99 10.83
CA GLY A 68 5.73 13.60 9.54
C GLY A 68 4.24 13.47 9.26
N MET A 69 3.68 14.54 8.73
CA MET A 69 2.33 14.61 8.21
C MET A 69 2.34 15.61 7.06
N TYR A 70 1.75 15.26 5.96
CA TYR A 70 1.57 16.19 4.86
C TYR A 70 0.56 17.28 5.24
N THR A 71 0.74 18.46 4.69
CA THR A 71 -0.31 19.45 4.63
C THR A 71 -1.24 19.16 3.45
N LYS A 72 -2.44 19.66 3.50
CA LYS A 72 -3.40 19.58 2.38
C LYS A 72 -2.82 20.19 1.10
N GLN A 73 -2.09 21.30 1.26
CA GLN A 73 -1.49 22.01 0.13
C GLN A 73 -0.37 21.19 -0.52
N GLU A 74 0.53 20.60 0.26
CA GLU A 74 1.59 19.71 -0.23
C GLU A 74 1.03 18.50 -1.02
N LEU A 75 -0.06 17.89 -0.53
CA LEU A 75 -0.69 16.78 -1.25
C LEU A 75 -1.33 17.23 -2.56
N LYS A 76 -1.97 18.42 -2.60
CA LYS A 76 -2.50 18.99 -3.83
C LYS A 76 -1.41 19.32 -4.84
N GLU A 77 -0.29 19.86 -4.40
CA GLU A 77 0.87 20.15 -5.24
C GLU A 77 1.45 18.84 -5.83
N LEU A 78 1.60 17.80 -5.01
CA LEU A 78 2.02 16.49 -5.49
C LEU A 78 1.05 15.90 -6.52
N VAL A 79 -0.27 16.01 -6.28
CA VAL A 79 -1.30 15.55 -7.22
C VAL A 79 -1.20 16.29 -8.55
N ALA A 80 -1.03 17.61 -8.51
CA ALA A 80 -0.86 18.43 -9.72
C ALA A 80 0.44 18.07 -10.47
N TYR A 81 1.54 17.86 -9.74
CA TYR A 81 2.80 17.40 -10.30
C TYR A 81 2.67 16.05 -11.00
N CYS A 82 2.06 15.07 -10.35
CA CYS A 82 1.79 13.75 -10.92
C CYS A 82 0.91 13.85 -12.17
N ALA A 83 -0.15 14.65 -12.13
CA ALA A 83 -1.08 14.83 -13.24
C ALA A 83 -0.39 15.44 -14.48
N ALA A 84 0.52 16.39 -14.29
CA ALA A 84 1.34 16.97 -15.39
C ALA A 84 2.23 15.93 -16.08
N LEU A 85 2.56 14.82 -15.39
CA LEU A 85 3.32 13.70 -15.91
C LEU A 85 2.45 12.51 -16.36
N GLY A 86 1.12 12.67 -16.37
CA GLY A 86 0.17 11.60 -16.75
C GLY A 86 0.01 10.51 -15.67
N ILE A 87 0.34 10.82 -14.42
CA ILE A 87 0.23 9.89 -13.30
C ILE A 87 -0.95 10.29 -12.41
N GLU A 88 -1.87 9.37 -12.18
CA GLU A 88 -2.97 9.51 -11.24
C GLU A 88 -2.54 9.05 -9.84
N VAL A 89 -2.92 9.81 -8.80
CA VAL A 89 -2.60 9.46 -7.41
C VAL A 89 -3.79 8.76 -6.76
N ILE A 90 -3.54 7.57 -6.19
CA ILE A 90 -4.51 6.76 -5.44
C ILE A 90 -4.10 6.78 -3.96
N PRO A 91 -4.85 7.49 -3.09
CA PRO A 91 -4.59 7.45 -1.65
C PRO A 91 -5.11 6.15 -1.04
N GLU A 92 -4.37 5.62 -0.07
CA GLU A 92 -4.80 4.51 0.78
C GLU A 92 -4.98 4.96 2.23
N ILE A 93 -6.11 4.57 2.79
CA ILE A 93 -6.42 4.62 4.23
C ILE A 93 -6.79 3.21 4.64
N ASP A 94 -5.89 2.52 5.30
CA ASP A 94 -6.10 1.12 5.66
C ASP A 94 -7.15 0.96 6.77
N VAL A 95 -8.12 0.09 6.53
CA VAL A 95 -9.24 -0.19 7.43
C VAL A 95 -9.75 -1.63 7.24
N PRO A 96 -10.19 -2.31 8.31
CA PRO A 96 -10.27 -1.90 9.72
C PRO A 96 -9.03 -2.23 10.55
N GLY A 97 -8.04 -2.94 9.97
CA GLY A 97 -6.75 -3.29 10.55
C GLY A 97 -5.69 -2.19 10.35
N HIS A 98 -4.42 -2.50 10.62
CA HIS A 98 -3.27 -1.61 10.40
C HIS A 98 -3.42 -0.20 11.00
N ASN A 99 -4.03 -0.08 12.18
CA ASN A 99 -4.48 1.19 12.72
C ASN A 99 -3.92 1.52 14.11
N GLN A 100 -2.75 0.97 14.51
CA GLN A 100 -2.22 1.25 15.86
C GLN A 100 -1.89 2.75 16.05
N ALA A 101 -1.45 3.46 15.01
CA ALA A 101 -1.24 4.91 15.12
C ALA A 101 -2.56 5.66 15.38
N LEU A 102 -3.64 5.26 14.71
CA LEU A 102 -4.98 5.81 14.99
C LEU A 102 -5.45 5.42 16.40
N ALA A 103 -5.19 4.18 16.84
CA ALA A 103 -5.57 3.71 18.18
C ALA A 103 -4.85 4.48 19.29
N ALA A 104 -3.60 4.86 19.08
CA ALA A 104 -2.86 5.72 20.01
C ALA A 104 -3.48 7.12 20.12
N ALA A 105 -4.00 7.67 19.02
CA ALA A 105 -4.61 9.01 19.00
C ALA A 105 -6.08 9.02 19.48
N TYR A 106 -6.85 8.02 19.09
CA TYR A 106 -8.30 7.91 19.32
C TYR A 106 -8.67 6.48 19.74
N PRO A 107 -8.26 6.04 20.94
CA PRO A 107 -8.50 4.67 21.40
C PRO A 107 -9.99 4.34 21.48
N GLU A 108 -10.84 5.34 21.67
CA GLU A 108 -12.30 5.21 21.70
C GLU A 108 -12.90 4.63 20.42
N PHE A 109 -12.22 4.66 19.27
CA PHE A 109 -12.70 4.09 18.00
C PHE A 109 -12.57 2.57 17.92
N PHE A 110 -11.83 1.96 18.83
CA PHE A 110 -11.43 0.54 18.76
C PHE A 110 -12.30 -0.36 19.64
N CYS A 111 -12.34 -1.64 19.26
CA CYS A 111 -13.10 -2.66 20.03
C CYS A 111 -12.62 -2.77 21.48
N PHE A 112 -11.32 -2.67 21.68
CA PHE A 112 -10.67 -2.74 22.99
C PHE A 112 -9.78 -1.51 23.17
N PRO A 113 -10.33 -0.39 23.67
CA PRO A 113 -9.58 0.84 23.88
C PRO A 113 -8.39 0.66 24.83
N LYS A 114 -7.23 1.20 24.44
CA LYS A 114 -6.02 1.22 25.27
C LYS A 114 -5.52 2.68 25.36
N PRO A 115 -5.90 3.44 26.40
CA PRO A 115 -5.60 4.88 26.48
C PRO A 115 -4.10 5.22 26.46
N ASP A 116 -3.24 4.32 26.95
CA ASP A 116 -1.80 4.54 27.06
C ASP A 116 -1.01 3.89 25.90
N MET A 117 -1.68 3.61 24.79
CA MET A 117 -1.04 3.02 23.62
C MET A 117 -0.10 4.01 22.96
N ASN A 118 1.09 3.53 22.62
CA ASN A 118 2.04 4.26 21.79
C ASN A 118 1.92 3.86 20.32
N VAL A 119 2.27 4.79 19.42
CA VAL A 119 2.46 4.49 18.01
C VAL A 119 3.59 3.46 17.86
N ARG A 120 3.41 2.50 16.96
CA ARG A 120 4.33 1.38 16.80
C ARG A 120 5.70 1.83 16.30
N THR A 121 6.76 1.29 16.90
CA THR A 121 8.16 1.58 16.56
C THR A 121 8.84 0.48 15.74
N THR A 122 8.19 -0.68 15.57
CA THR A 122 8.74 -1.84 14.88
C THR A 122 7.86 -2.28 13.71
N ALA A 123 8.37 -3.14 12.83
CA ALA A 123 7.55 -3.77 11.79
C ALA A 123 6.52 -4.76 12.37
N GLY A 124 5.65 -5.26 11.48
CA GLY A 124 4.65 -6.29 11.77
C GLY A 124 3.28 -5.73 12.11
N ASN A 125 2.30 -6.64 12.21
CA ASN A 125 0.89 -6.30 12.37
C ASN A 125 0.55 -5.98 13.82
N SER A 126 -0.42 -5.10 14.01
CA SER A 126 -1.01 -4.83 15.31
C SER A 126 -2.30 -5.66 15.52
N LYS A 127 -2.75 -5.73 16.77
CA LYS A 127 -4.01 -6.36 17.11
C LYS A 127 -5.12 -5.35 17.38
N GLU A 128 -4.98 -4.12 16.91
CA GLU A 128 -5.99 -3.08 17.05
C GLU A 128 -6.96 -3.17 15.89
N LEU A 129 -8.25 -3.27 16.22
CA LEU A 129 -9.32 -3.38 15.25
C LEU A 129 -10.39 -2.33 15.51
N VAL A 130 -10.69 -1.55 14.49
CA VAL A 130 -11.75 -0.52 14.53
C VAL A 130 -13.10 -1.17 14.85
N CYS A 131 -13.89 -0.54 15.72
CA CYS A 131 -15.20 -1.04 16.12
C CYS A 131 -16.32 -0.44 15.23
N PRO A 132 -16.91 -1.20 14.31
CA PRO A 132 -17.94 -0.71 13.41
C PRO A 132 -19.26 -0.33 14.10
N GLN A 133 -19.41 -0.64 15.39
CA GLN A 133 -20.64 -0.35 16.14
C GLN A 133 -20.58 1.01 16.85
N LYS A 134 -19.47 1.70 16.80
CA LYS A 134 -19.31 3.04 17.38
C LYS A 134 -19.64 4.12 16.35
N PRO A 135 -20.65 4.99 16.60
CA PRO A 135 -21.04 6.04 15.66
C PRO A 135 -19.91 7.03 15.32
N GLU A 136 -19.00 7.26 16.28
CA GLU A 136 -17.84 8.16 16.14
C GLU A 136 -16.90 7.71 15.02
N VAL A 137 -16.75 6.41 14.85
CA VAL A 137 -15.91 5.81 13.78
C VAL A 137 -16.44 6.25 12.40
N TRP A 138 -17.73 6.21 12.20
CA TRP A 138 -18.33 6.59 10.91
C TRP A 138 -18.30 8.08 10.66
N LYS A 139 -18.42 8.89 11.72
CA LYS A 139 -18.21 10.35 11.64
C LYS A 139 -16.77 10.66 11.24
N PHE A 140 -15.82 9.96 11.84
CA PHE A 140 -14.40 10.08 11.50
C PHE A 140 -14.12 9.72 10.05
N TYR A 141 -14.52 8.53 9.57
CA TYR A 141 -14.27 8.14 8.17
C TYR A 141 -15.03 9.03 7.17
N ALA A 142 -16.20 9.54 7.50
CA ALA A 142 -16.88 10.53 6.65
C ALA A 142 -16.04 11.81 6.49
N ALA A 143 -15.39 12.29 7.56
CA ALA A 143 -14.49 13.44 7.49
C ALA A 143 -13.22 13.11 6.69
N VAL A 144 -12.62 11.90 6.88
CA VAL A 144 -11.47 11.42 6.11
C VAL A 144 -11.78 11.39 4.61
N PHE A 145 -12.88 10.77 4.21
CA PHE A 145 -13.23 10.61 2.78
C PHE A 145 -13.60 11.95 2.14
N LYS A 146 -14.19 12.87 2.88
CA LYS A 146 -14.40 14.24 2.42
C LYS A 146 -13.08 14.95 2.16
N GLU A 147 -12.11 14.83 3.07
CA GLU A 147 -10.79 15.44 2.90
C GLU A 147 -10.02 14.82 1.71
N LEU A 148 -10.08 13.49 1.55
CA LEU A 148 -9.52 12.82 0.38
C LEU A 148 -10.14 13.32 -0.92
N LYS A 149 -11.46 13.53 -0.98
CA LYS A 149 -12.13 14.07 -2.17
C LYS A 149 -11.64 15.46 -2.56
N ASP A 150 -11.36 16.29 -1.57
CA ASP A 150 -10.85 17.64 -1.78
C ASP A 150 -9.39 17.67 -2.29
N ILE A 151 -8.63 16.62 -2.01
CA ILE A 151 -7.20 16.52 -2.35
C ILE A 151 -6.99 15.71 -3.63
N PHE A 152 -7.66 14.56 -3.77
CA PHE A 152 -7.40 13.57 -4.82
C PHE A 152 -8.58 13.51 -5.81
N PRO A 153 -8.42 14.09 -7.01
CA PRO A 153 -9.50 14.17 -8.02
C PRO A 153 -9.82 12.83 -8.69
N SER A 154 -8.95 11.82 -8.57
CA SER A 154 -9.15 10.47 -9.14
C SER A 154 -10.49 9.85 -8.77
N GLY A 155 -11.04 10.20 -7.59
CA GLY A 155 -12.22 9.56 -7.04
C GLY A 155 -12.02 8.11 -6.61
N ILE A 156 -10.77 7.62 -6.61
CA ILE A 156 -10.40 6.28 -6.14
C ILE A 156 -9.78 6.40 -4.76
N VAL A 157 -10.22 5.53 -3.84
CA VAL A 157 -9.62 5.39 -2.51
C VAL A 157 -9.31 3.92 -2.27
N HIS A 158 -8.06 3.59 -2.03
CA HIS A 158 -7.70 2.24 -1.57
C HIS A 158 -7.97 2.15 -0.06
N LEU A 159 -8.69 1.13 0.35
CA LEU A 159 -9.12 0.94 1.75
C LEU A 159 -8.28 -0.09 2.51
N GLY A 160 -7.21 -0.60 1.90
CA GLY A 160 -6.43 -1.69 2.50
C GLY A 160 -7.27 -2.94 2.68
N GLY A 161 -7.54 -3.28 3.92
CA GLY A 161 -8.44 -4.36 4.31
C GLY A 161 -7.76 -5.70 4.53
N ASP A 162 -6.44 -5.72 4.36
CA ASP A 162 -5.59 -6.89 4.58
C ASP A 162 -5.30 -7.13 6.06
N GLU A 163 -5.03 -8.38 6.37
CA GLU A 163 -4.52 -8.85 7.67
C GLU A 163 -5.30 -8.38 8.90
N ALA A 164 -6.56 -7.96 8.70
CA ALA A 164 -7.39 -7.48 9.79
C ALA A 164 -7.68 -8.60 10.80
N PRO A 165 -7.40 -8.41 12.12
CA PRO A 165 -7.63 -9.42 13.15
C PRO A 165 -9.13 -9.53 13.51
N THR A 166 -9.95 -9.98 12.56
CA THR A 166 -11.42 -9.98 12.66
C THR A 166 -11.97 -10.83 13.79
N GLU A 167 -11.18 -11.77 14.33
CA GLU A 167 -11.52 -12.52 15.54
C GLU A 167 -11.72 -11.63 16.79
N LEU A 168 -11.23 -10.37 16.74
CA LEU A 168 -11.50 -9.40 17.81
C LEU A 168 -12.95 -8.90 17.79
N TRP A 169 -13.61 -8.92 16.65
CA TRP A 169 -15.04 -8.59 16.59
C TRP A 169 -15.90 -9.64 17.31
N GLU A 170 -15.48 -10.92 17.29
CA GLU A 170 -16.16 -11.97 18.04
C GLU A 170 -16.04 -11.77 19.56
N LYS A 171 -14.91 -11.24 20.02
CA LYS A 171 -14.64 -10.95 21.43
C LYS A 171 -15.28 -9.64 21.89
N CYS A 172 -15.52 -8.70 20.97
CA CYS A 172 -16.12 -7.40 21.29
C CYS A 172 -17.63 -7.54 21.55
N PRO A 173 -18.14 -7.15 22.74
CA PRO A 173 -19.57 -7.30 23.06
C PRO A 173 -20.48 -6.59 22.04
N LEU A 174 -20.16 -5.35 21.66
CA LEU A 174 -20.93 -4.57 20.70
C LEU A 174 -20.99 -5.23 19.32
N CYS A 175 -19.85 -5.73 18.84
CA CYS A 175 -19.75 -6.36 17.52
C CYS A 175 -20.46 -7.71 17.49
N ARG A 176 -20.37 -8.50 18.58
CA ARG A 176 -21.06 -9.76 18.72
C ARG A 176 -22.57 -9.59 18.76
N GLU A 177 -23.06 -8.65 19.57
CA GLU A 177 -24.49 -8.31 19.61
C GLU A 177 -25.02 -7.89 18.24
N ALA A 178 -24.29 -7.00 17.54
CA ALA A 178 -24.68 -6.54 16.20
C ALA A 178 -24.70 -7.68 15.19
N ARG A 179 -23.72 -8.61 15.25
CA ARG A 179 -23.67 -9.80 14.40
C ARG A 179 -24.90 -10.69 14.64
N THR A 180 -25.23 -10.95 15.91
CA THR A 180 -26.41 -11.74 16.27
C THR A 180 -27.70 -11.08 15.78
N ARG A 181 -27.88 -9.78 16.02
CA ARG A 181 -29.05 -9.02 15.60
C ARG A 181 -29.25 -9.01 14.08
N ALA A 182 -28.15 -8.97 13.32
CA ALA A 182 -28.17 -8.98 11.86
C ALA A 182 -28.14 -10.41 11.27
N ALA A 183 -28.18 -11.46 12.10
CA ALA A 183 -28.08 -12.87 11.69
C ALA A 183 -26.89 -13.18 10.79
N MET A 184 -25.75 -12.49 11.00
CA MET A 184 -24.51 -12.74 10.28
C MET A 184 -23.86 -14.03 10.78
N LYS A 185 -23.43 -14.91 9.85
CA LYS A 185 -22.91 -16.24 10.16
C LYS A 185 -21.54 -16.20 10.83
N ASP A 186 -20.67 -15.33 10.32
CA ASP A 186 -19.27 -15.28 10.71
C ASP A 186 -18.69 -13.85 10.59
N GLU A 187 -17.42 -13.70 10.91
CA GLU A 187 -16.68 -12.45 10.80
C GLU A 187 -16.46 -11.98 9.35
N GLN A 188 -16.55 -12.89 8.39
CA GLN A 188 -16.44 -12.54 6.96
C GLN A 188 -17.70 -11.79 6.48
N GLU A 189 -18.88 -12.21 6.92
CA GLU A 189 -20.11 -11.45 6.66
C GLU A 189 -20.08 -10.09 7.37
N GLN A 190 -19.46 -10.00 8.53
CA GLN A 190 -19.25 -8.74 9.24
C GLN A 190 -18.26 -7.84 8.51
N MET A 191 -17.16 -8.39 7.96
CA MET A 191 -16.22 -7.67 7.11
C MET A 191 -16.90 -7.15 5.84
N LYS A 192 -17.70 -7.99 5.19
CA LYS A 192 -18.51 -7.58 4.04
C LYS A 192 -19.42 -6.38 4.37
N ALA A 193 -20.11 -6.44 5.50
CA ALA A 193 -20.97 -5.33 5.96
C ALA A 193 -20.16 -4.06 6.27
N PHE A 194 -18.95 -4.20 6.82
CA PHE A 194 -18.02 -3.10 7.07
C PHE A 194 -17.61 -2.44 5.74
N PHE A 195 -17.15 -3.22 4.76
CA PHE A 195 -16.77 -2.71 3.44
C PHE A 195 -17.95 -2.07 2.70
N ALA A 196 -19.13 -2.70 2.72
CA ALA A 196 -20.33 -2.12 2.12
C ALA A 196 -20.68 -0.75 2.70
N LYS A 197 -20.58 -0.60 4.02
CA LYS A 197 -20.84 0.69 4.69
C LYS A 197 -19.78 1.73 4.38
N THR A 198 -18.50 1.32 4.30
CA THR A 198 -17.40 2.19 3.91
C THR A 198 -17.54 2.64 2.46
N ALA A 199 -17.87 1.73 1.54
CA ALA A 199 -18.12 2.01 0.13
C ALA A 199 -19.32 2.99 -0.03
N ALA A 200 -20.38 2.82 0.78
CA ALA A 200 -21.52 3.74 0.77
C ALA A 200 -21.17 5.16 1.23
N LEU A 201 -20.22 5.30 2.17
CA LEU A 201 -19.68 6.61 2.56
C LEU A 201 -18.85 7.24 1.44
N LEU A 202 -18.01 6.47 0.78
CA LEU A 202 -17.22 6.92 -0.37
C LEU A 202 -18.13 7.37 -1.52
N ALA A 203 -19.15 6.59 -1.83
CA ALA A 203 -20.11 6.87 -2.91
C ALA A 203 -20.84 8.21 -2.73
N LYS A 204 -21.10 8.65 -1.49
CA LYS A 204 -21.67 9.98 -1.21
C LYS A 204 -20.79 11.13 -1.70
N ASN A 205 -19.49 10.91 -1.83
CA ASN A 205 -18.52 11.86 -2.36
C ASN A 205 -18.17 11.59 -3.84
N GLY A 206 -18.85 10.65 -4.49
CA GLY A 206 -18.50 10.20 -5.85
C GLY A 206 -17.16 9.48 -5.91
N GLN A 207 -16.78 8.77 -4.84
CA GLN A 207 -15.56 7.99 -4.74
C GLN A 207 -15.86 6.49 -4.79
N THR A 208 -14.87 5.70 -5.26
CA THR A 208 -14.94 4.24 -5.39
C THR A 208 -13.83 3.57 -4.59
N PRO A 209 -14.12 2.44 -3.91
CA PRO A 209 -13.11 1.72 -3.14
C PRO A 209 -12.26 0.80 -4.01
N GLN A 210 -11.03 0.57 -3.55
CA GLN A 210 -10.17 -0.54 -3.95
C GLN A 210 -9.61 -1.23 -2.70
N PHE A 211 -9.16 -2.51 -2.81
CA PHE A 211 -8.79 -3.30 -1.64
C PHE A 211 -7.62 -4.25 -1.93
N TRP A 212 -6.88 -4.62 -0.90
CA TRP A 212 -6.05 -5.82 -0.93
C TRP A 212 -6.92 -7.07 -0.92
N TYR A 213 -6.56 -8.06 -1.74
CA TYR A 213 -7.35 -9.30 -1.85
C TYR A 213 -6.90 -10.34 -0.83
N GLU A 214 -7.80 -10.68 0.09
CA GLU A 214 -7.53 -11.61 1.20
C GLU A 214 -8.04 -13.05 0.94
N GLY A 215 -8.23 -13.42 -0.33
CA GLY A 215 -8.59 -14.80 -0.71
C GLY A 215 -10.08 -15.13 -0.68
N ASN A 216 -10.93 -14.28 -0.10
CA ASN A 216 -12.39 -14.40 -0.10
C ASN A 216 -13.03 -13.34 -1.01
N ALA A 217 -13.41 -13.74 -2.23
CA ALA A 217 -14.04 -12.83 -3.18
C ALA A 217 -15.48 -12.43 -2.79
N GLY A 218 -16.11 -13.16 -1.87
CA GLY A 218 -17.51 -12.94 -1.46
C GLY A 218 -17.72 -11.73 -0.55
N ILE A 219 -16.65 -11.09 -0.05
CA ILE A 219 -16.74 -9.89 0.78
C ILE A 219 -16.77 -8.59 -0.03
N TYR A 220 -16.45 -8.66 -1.32
CA TYR A 220 -16.42 -7.53 -2.24
C TYR A 220 -17.65 -7.52 -3.16
N HIS A 221 -17.97 -6.36 -3.75
CA HIS A 221 -19.06 -6.25 -4.72
C HIS A 221 -18.57 -6.38 -6.17
N PRO A 222 -19.36 -6.96 -7.07
CA PRO A 222 -19.03 -7.02 -8.49
C PRO A 222 -18.67 -5.64 -9.05
N GLY A 223 -17.62 -5.58 -9.86
CA GLY A 223 -17.08 -4.33 -10.42
C GLY A 223 -16.02 -3.65 -9.56
N GLU A 224 -15.89 -3.97 -8.27
CA GLU A 224 -14.81 -3.45 -7.45
C GLU A 224 -13.44 -3.99 -7.88
N THR A 225 -12.39 -3.25 -7.57
CA THR A 225 -11.01 -3.59 -7.91
C THR A 225 -10.28 -4.10 -6.68
N VAL A 226 -9.64 -5.27 -6.81
CA VAL A 226 -8.86 -5.88 -5.75
C VAL A 226 -7.42 -6.16 -6.21
N TYR A 227 -6.47 -6.18 -5.28
CA TYR A 227 -5.04 -6.35 -5.54
C TYR A 227 -4.58 -7.71 -5.00
N ALA A 228 -4.25 -8.66 -5.88
CA ALA A 228 -3.76 -9.98 -5.49
C ALA A 228 -2.27 -9.92 -5.13
N TRP A 229 -1.96 -9.99 -3.85
CA TRP A 229 -0.62 -9.82 -3.33
C TRP A 229 0.00 -11.08 -2.72
N ARG A 230 -0.82 -12.01 -2.23
CA ARG A 230 -0.35 -13.18 -1.48
C ARG A 230 0.47 -14.12 -2.36
N GLN A 231 1.65 -14.48 -1.85
CA GLN A 231 2.57 -15.40 -2.51
C GLN A 231 1.90 -16.74 -2.81
N GLY A 232 2.11 -17.26 -4.04
CA GLY A 232 1.63 -18.57 -4.47
C GLY A 232 0.11 -18.65 -4.72
N GLN A 233 -0.62 -17.54 -4.58
CA GLN A 233 -2.09 -17.53 -4.72
C GLN A 233 -2.59 -16.86 -5.99
N ALA A 234 -1.71 -16.46 -6.90
CA ALA A 234 -2.08 -15.70 -8.09
C ALA A 234 -3.13 -16.40 -8.96
N LEU A 235 -2.93 -17.66 -9.32
CA LEU A 235 -3.90 -18.43 -10.12
C LEU A 235 -5.27 -18.55 -9.45
N GLN A 236 -5.30 -18.87 -8.16
CA GLN A 236 -6.54 -18.95 -7.41
C GLN A 236 -7.25 -17.60 -7.33
N SER A 237 -6.47 -16.51 -7.18
CA SER A 237 -7.00 -15.14 -7.17
C SER A 237 -7.63 -14.78 -8.52
N ILE A 238 -6.99 -15.11 -9.65
CA ILE A 238 -7.53 -14.90 -10.99
C ILE A 238 -8.89 -15.62 -11.16
N GLU A 239 -8.96 -16.88 -10.77
CA GLU A 239 -10.18 -17.68 -10.92
C GLU A 239 -11.33 -17.17 -10.04
N LYS A 240 -11.05 -16.93 -8.75
CA LYS A 240 -12.07 -16.47 -7.79
C LYS A 240 -12.59 -15.07 -8.09
N THR A 241 -11.70 -14.14 -8.42
CA THR A 241 -12.07 -12.74 -8.71
C THR A 241 -12.86 -12.65 -10.01
N LYS A 242 -12.49 -13.42 -11.03
CA LYS A 242 -13.29 -13.52 -12.26
C LYS A 242 -14.69 -14.02 -11.99
N LYS A 243 -14.81 -15.13 -11.24
CA LYS A 243 -16.13 -15.71 -10.90
C LYS A 243 -17.00 -14.73 -10.13
N ALA A 244 -16.40 -13.88 -9.31
CA ALA A 244 -17.10 -12.85 -8.53
C ALA A 244 -17.37 -11.55 -9.31
N GLY A 245 -16.91 -11.44 -10.56
CA GLY A 245 -17.08 -10.23 -11.37
C GLY A 245 -16.23 -9.04 -10.91
N LEU A 246 -15.10 -9.28 -10.22
CA LEU A 246 -14.19 -8.24 -9.74
C LEU A 246 -13.16 -7.87 -10.82
N ASN A 247 -12.62 -6.66 -10.75
CA ASN A 247 -11.40 -6.28 -11.45
C ASN A 247 -10.18 -6.68 -10.60
N LEU A 248 -9.11 -7.14 -11.26
CA LEU A 248 -7.90 -7.60 -10.59
C LEU A 248 -6.69 -6.78 -10.98
N ILE A 249 -5.91 -6.34 -9.99
CA ILE A 249 -4.54 -5.84 -10.16
C ILE A 249 -3.58 -6.92 -9.65
N MET A 250 -2.60 -7.27 -10.45
CA MET A 250 -1.59 -8.27 -10.06
C MET A 250 -0.46 -7.60 -9.27
N ALA A 251 -0.34 -7.99 -8.01
CA ALA A 251 0.67 -7.48 -7.06
C ALA A 251 1.42 -8.63 -6.37
N SER A 252 1.43 -9.82 -6.97
CA SER A 252 1.99 -11.05 -6.36
C SER A 252 3.37 -10.82 -5.75
N SER A 253 3.51 -11.03 -4.43
CA SER A 253 4.67 -10.56 -3.66
C SER A 253 5.99 -11.16 -4.12
N GLU A 254 5.99 -12.39 -4.63
CA GLU A 254 7.18 -13.05 -5.15
C GLU A 254 7.78 -12.40 -6.41
N TYR A 255 7.01 -11.56 -7.11
CA TYR A 255 7.44 -10.84 -8.32
C TYR A 255 7.45 -9.32 -8.15
N CYS A 256 6.50 -8.79 -7.36
CA CYS A 256 6.13 -7.39 -7.37
C CYS A 256 6.61 -6.60 -6.14
N TYR A 257 6.92 -7.27 -4.99
CA TYR A 257 7.31 -6.56 -3.77
C TYR A 257 8.77 -6.12 -3.85
N LEU A 258 8.94 -4.80 -4.01
CA LEU A 258 10.26 -4.22 -4.25
C LEU A 258 11.03 -3.88 -2.96
N ASP A 259 10.44 -4.04 -1.80
CA ASP A 259 11.13 -4.03 -0.50
C ASP A 259 11.91 -5.32 -0.23
N PHE A 260 11.60 -6.41 -0.95
CA PHE A 260 12.34 -7.68 -0.85
C PHE A 260 13.79 -7.56 -1.33
N PRO A 261 14.72 -8.40 -0.83
CA PRO A 261 16.09 -8.46 -1.32
C PRO A 261 16.16 -8.67 -2.84
N GLN A 262 17.07 -7.96 -3.50
CA GLN A 262 17.27 -8.04 -4.95
C GLN A 262 18.24 -9.17 -5.35
N ILE A 263 19.23 -9.42 -4.48
CA ILE A 263 20.27 -10.45 -4.66
C ILE A 263 20.39 -11.28 -3.39
N GLN A 264 20.87 -12.49 -3.55
CA GLN A 264 21.14 -13.37 -2.42
C GLN A 264 22.23 -12.74 -1.51
N GLY A 265 22.06 -12.85 -0.21
CA GLY A 265 22.97 -12.29 0.78
C GLY A 265 22.66 -10.86 1.22
N GLN A 266 21.75 -10.15 0.54
CA GLN A 266 21.22 -8.90 1.07
C GLN A 266 20.39 -9.15 2.33
N ARG A 267 20.29 -8.11 3.16
CA ARG A 267 19.49 -8.15 4.38
C ARG A 267 18.06 -8.59 4.10
N ASN A 268 17.63 -9.61 4.83
CA ASN A 268 16.32 -10.22 4.78
C ASN A 268 15.72 -10.19 6.19
N TRP A 269 14.43 -9.87 6.29
CA TRP A 269 13.71 -9.79 7.56
C TRP A 269 12.75 -10.98 7.78
N GLY A 270 13.21 -12.17 7.38
CA GLY A 270 12.59 -13.45 7.72
C GLY A 270 11.69 -14.01 6.63
N TRP A 271 10.51 -13.45 6.41
CA TRP A 271 9.52 -13.99 5.46
C TRP A 271 9.79 -13.62 3.98
N MET A 272 10.62 -12.61 3.74
CA MET A 272 10.96 -12.12 2.42
C MET A 272 11.86 -13.09 1.68
N LYS A 273 11.54 -13.35 0.41
CA LYS A 273 12.40 -14.10 -0.52
C LYS A 273 13.15 -13.16 -1.42
N THR A 274 14.30 -13.59 -1.93
CA THR A 274 15.03 -12.83 -2.94
C THR A 274 14.20 -12.71 -4.21
N THR A 275 13.90 -11.48 -4.62
CA THR A 275 13.18 -11.14 -5.84
C THR A 275 14.14 -10.42 -6.78
N THR A 276 14.76 -11.19 -7.66
CA THR A 276 15.79 -10.69 -8.60
C THR A 276 15.16 -9.84 -9.71
N LEU A 277 15.98 -9.04 -10.40
CA LEU A 277 15.58 -8.31 -11.60
C LEU A 277 14.93 -9.22 -12.65
N GLN A 278 15.55 -10.39 -12.90
CA GLN A 278 15.02 -11.36 -13.86
C GLN A 278 13.67 -11.89 -13.41
N LYS A 279 13.51 -12.21 -12.13
CA LYS A 279 12.23 -12.69 -11.60
C LYS A 279 11.12 -11.66 -11.77
N CYS A 280 11.40 -10.38 -11.54
CA CYS A 280 10.44 -9.31 -11.83
C CYS A 280 10.10 -9.24 -13.33
N TYR A 281 11.08 -9.43 -14.21
CA TYR A 281 10.90 -9.45 -15.66
C TYR A 281 10.06 -10.65 -16.13
N ASP A 282 10.21 -11.80 -15.50
CA ASP A 282 9.49 -13.04 -15.83
C ASP A 282 8.03 -13.02 -15.37
N LEU A 283 7.58 -11.96 -14.70
CA LEU A 283 6.17 -11.80 -14.31
C LEU A 283 5.27 -11.89 -15.56
N ASP A 284 4.42 -12.90 -15.60
CA ASP A 284 3.23 -12.94 -16.45
C ASP A 284 2.02 -12.54 -15.60
N PRO A 285 1.41 -11.37 -15.82
CA PRO A 285 0.25 -10.96 -15.03
C PRO A 285 -0.93 -11.93 -15.10
N ALA A 286 -1.04 -12.67 -16.20
CA ALA A 286 -2.09 -13.67 -16.42
C ALA A 286 -1.73 -15.08 -15.93
N PHE A 287 -0.47 -15.31 -15.54
CA PHE A 287 0.01 -16.63 -15.11
C PHE A 287 -0.33 -17.75 -16.08
N GLY A 288 -0.16 -17.51 -17.39
CA GLY A 288 -0.46 -18.46 -18.47
C GLY A 288 -1.94 -18.63 -18.80
N LYS A 289 -2.84 -17.92 -18.12
CA LYS A 289 -4.27 -17.98 -18.43
C LYS A 289 -4.61 -17.23 -19.72
N PRO A 290 -5.48 -17.76 -20.59
CA PRO A 290 -5.92 -17.07 -21.78
C PRO A 290 -6.80 -15.87 -21.45
N GLU A 291 -6.94 -14.92 -22.40
CA GLU A 291 -7.72 -13.68 -22.26
C GLU A 291 -9.14 -13.92 -21.72
N LYS A 292 -9.82 -14.95 -22.19
CA LYS A 292 -11.17 -15.29 -21.70
C LYS A 292 -11.22 -15.59 -20.19
N GLU A 293 -10.08 -15.95 -19.56
CA GLU A 293 -9.97 -16.24 -18.13
C GLU A 293 -9.33 -15.09 -17.34
N ALA A 294 -8.44 -14.33 -17.98
CA ALA A 294 -7.62 -13.29 -17.35
C ALA A 294 -7.98 -11.86 -17.78
N GLY A 295 -8.91 -11.64 -18.71
CA GLY A 295 -9.25 -10.31 -19.25
C GLY A 295 -9.85 -9.30 -18.27
N HIS A 296 -10.09 -9.71 -17.02
CA HIS A 296 -10.47 -8.83 -15.91
C HIS A 296 -9.24 -8.27 -15.14
N ILE A 297 -8.02 -8.72 -15.49
CA ILE A 297 -6.78 -8.15 -14.94
C ILE A 297 -6.55 -6.79 -15.59
N ARG A 298 -6.46 -5.73 -14.78
CA ARG A 298 -6.37 -4.34 -15.22
C ARG A 298 -4.95 -3.80 -15.22
N GLY A 299 -3.99 -4.52 -14.68
CA GLY A 299 -2.61 -4.11 -14.63
C GLY A 299 -1.78 -4.83 -13.58
N VAL A 300 -0.57 -4.32 -13.39
CA VAL A 300 0.39 -4.78 -12.39
C VAL A 300 0.65 -3.68 -11.38
N HIS A 301 1.04 -4.07 -10.16
CA HIS A 301 1.32 -3.15 -9.08
C HIS A 301 2.64 -3.53 -8.40
N ALA A 302 3.49 -2.55 -8.15
CA ALA A 302 4.81 -2.72 -7.56
C ALA A 302 4.89 -1.97 -6.22
N PRO A 303 4.58 -2.61 -5.09
CA PRO A 303 4.71 -1.97 -3.78
C PRO A 303 6.17 -1.90 -3.34
N VAL A 304 6.51 -0.77 -2.70
CA VAL A 304 7.75 -0.56 -1.97
C VAL A 304 7.38 -0.25 -0.52
N TRP A 305 7.23 -1.30 0.28
CA TRP A 305 6.91 -1.16 1.69
C TRP A 305 8.10 -0.56 2.44
N ALA A 306 7.83 0.39 3.33
CA ALA A 306 8.88 1.21 3.91
C ALA A 306 9.11 0.98 5.41
N GLU A 307 8.69 -0.16 5.98
CA GLU A 307 8.97 -0.45 7.40
C GLU A 307 10.45 -0.27 7.73
N ARG A 308 11.31 -0.60 6.76
CA ARG A 308 12.75 -0.58 6.90
C ARG A 308 13.47 0.26 5.84
N LEU A 309 12.75 1.15 5.16
CA LEU A 309 13.28 2.04 4.13
C LEU A 309 13.11 3.50 4.57
N PRO A 310 14.09 4.06 5.30
CA PRO A 310 13.90 5.31 6.04
C PRO A 310 13.91 6.57 5.17
N ASP A 311 14.38 6.48 3.93
CA ASP A 311 14.56 7.63 3.04
C ASP A 311 14.49 7.27 1.55
N LEU A 312 14.56 8.29 0.71
CA LEU A 312 14.52 8.15 -0.75
C LEU A 312 15.64 7.24 -1.30
N ASN A 313 16.84 7.29 -0.74
CA ASN A 313 17.95 6.47 -1.25
C ASN A 313 17.68 4.98 -1.07
N HIS A 314 17.14 4.60 0.09
CA HIS A 314 16.72 3.21 0.35
C HIS A 314 15.55 2.79 -0.56
N LEU A 315 14.56 3.67 -0.76
CA LEU A 315 13.43 3.41 -1.66
C LEU A 315 13.90 3.20 -3.10
N LEU A 316 14.75 4.09 -3.62
CA LEU A 316 15.29 3.99 -4.98
C LEU A 316 16.16 2.73 -5.11
N TYR A 317 17.01 2.46 -4.13
CA TYR A 317 17.85 1.26 -4.10
C TYR A 317 17.00 -0.01 -4.20
N ARG A 318 15.90 -0.10 -3.48
CA ARG A 318 15.03 -1.27 -3.50
C ARG A 318 14.13 -1.33 -4.73
N ALA A 319 13.66 -0.20 -5.24
CA ALA A 319 12.74 -0.17 -6.38
C ALA A 319 13.45 -0.43 -7.71
N TYR A 320 14.58 0.23 -7.97
CA TYR A 320 15.23 0.19 -9.27
C TYR A 320 16.50 -0.68 -9.26
N PRO A 321 16.75 -1.43 -10.36
CA PRO A 321 16.05 -1.42 -11.64
C PRO A 321 14.81 -2.34 -11.75
N ARG A 322 14.39 -3.03 -10.68
CA ARG A 322 13.28 -4.00 -10.73
C ARG A 322 11.95 -3.38 -11.17
N ALA A 323 11.68 -2.14 -10.79
CA ALA A 323 10.52 -1.40 -11.26
C ALA A 323 10.47 -1.30 -12.80
N CYS A 324 11.63 -1.16 -13.47
CA CYS A 324 11.69 -1.16 -14.94
C CYS A 324 11.19 -2.50 -15.53
N ALA A 325 11.54 -3.61 -14.89
CA ALA A 325 11.11 -4.94 -15.32
C ALA A 325 9.59 -5.15 -15.13
N ILE A 326 9.04 -4.67 -14.02
CA ILE A 326 7.58 -4.71 -13.77
C ILE A 326 6.83 -3.80 -14.75
N ALA A 327 7.38 -2.63 -15.08
CA ALA A 327 6.82 -1.77 -16.11
C ALA A 327 6.76 -2.48 -17.48
N GLU A 328 7.86 -3.13 -17.90
CA GLU A 328 7.88 -3.94 -19.14
C GLU A 328 6.82 -5.05 -19.08
N ALA A 329 6.69 -5.74 -17.94
CA ALA A 329 5.69 -6.79 -17.76
C ALA A 329 4.25 -6.27 -17.85
N GLY A 330 4.00 -5.03 -17.42
CA GLY A 330 2.68 -4.40 -17.49
C GLY A 330 2.31 -3.87 -18.89
N TRP A 331 3.30 -3.47 -19.67
CA TRP A 331 3.06 -2.84 -20.99
C TRP A 331 3.26 -3.78 -22.18
N SER A 332 4.08 -4.82 -22.03
CA SER A 332 4.48 -5.68 -23.15
C SER A 332 3.93 -7.10 -23.00
N PRO A 333 3.19 -7.61 -23.99
CA PRO A 333 2.76 -9.02 -23.97
C PRO A 333 3.95 -9.98 -23.88
N MET A 334 3.78 -11.12 -23.21
CA MET A 334 4.81 -12.15 -23.02
C MET A 334 5.53 -12.54 -24.34
N GLY A 335 4.76 -12.72 -25.43
CA GLY A 335 5.29 -13.19 -26.72
C GLY A 335 6.25 -12.24 -27.43
N VAL A 336 6.35 -10.96 -27.00
CA VAL A 336 7.27 -9.97 -27.58
C VAL A 336 8.40 -9.57 -26.65
N ARG A 337 8.40 -10.08 -25.42
CA ARG A 337 9.45 -9.76 -24.42
C ARG A 337 10.70 -10.60 -24.67
N SER A 338 11.88 -9.98 -24.53
CA SER A 338 13.19 -10.62 -24.62
C SER A 338 14.06 -10.12 -23.47
N TRP A 339 14.46 -11.03 -22.59
CA TRP A 339 15.33 -10.73 -21.46
C TRP A 339 16.65 -10.10 -21.88
N GLU A 340 17.28 -10.65 -22.93
CA GLU A 340 18.56 -10.13 -23.46
C GLU A 340 18.41 -8.71 -23.99
N ASN A 341 17.34 -8.45 -24.76
CA ASN A 341 17.05 -7.10 -25.27
C ASN A 341 16.73 -6.12 -24.13
N PHE A 342 15.98 -6.56 -23.11
CA PHE A 342 15.69 -5.75 -21.93
C PHE A 342 16.97 -5.36 -21.20
N ARG A 343 17.87 -6.32 -20.93
CA ARG A 343 19.15 -6.05 -20.27
C ARG A 343 20.02 -5.05 -21.04
N ARG A 344 20.09 -5.20 -22.36
CA ARG A 344 20.84 -4.27 -23.23
C ARG A 344 20.28 -2.85 -23.13
N LYS A 345 18.97 -2.70 -23.28
CA LYS A 345 18.30 -1.39 -23.13
C LYS A 345 18.50 -0.81 -21.72
N LEU A 346 18.45 -1.62 -20.69
CA LEU A 346 18.65 -1.18 -19.31
C LEU A 346 20.06 -0.62 -19.09
N ALA A 347 21.09 -1.22 -19.72
CA ALA A 347 22.45 -0.71 -19.67
C ALA A 347 22.58 0.69 -20.28
N ASP A 348 21.93 0.93 -21.42
CA ASP A 348 21.87 2.26 -22.06
C ASP A 348 21.10 3.27 -21.19
N HIS A 349 19.95 2.86 -20.65
CA HIS A 349 19.13 3.71 -19.77
C HIS A 349 19.85 4.13 -18.49
N ARG A 350 20.73 3.31 -17.97
CA ARG A 350 21.51 3.59 -16.75
C ARG A 350 22.29 4.90 -16.85
N GLN A 351 22.99 5.11 -17.97
CA GLN A 351 23.74 6.35 -18.21
C GLN A 351 22.81 7.56 -18.33
N PHE A 352 21.65 7.37 -18.96
CA PHE A 352 20.65 8.42 -19.05
C PHE A 352 20.09 8.78 -17.67
N ILE A 353 19.70 7.81 -16.85
CA ILE A 353 19.15 8.00 -15.51
C ILE A 353 20.15 8.70 -14.61
N LEU A 354 21.44 8.31 -14.65
CA LEU A 354 22.49 8.96 -13.89
C LEU A 354 22.61 10.44 -14.26
N LYS A 355 22.63 10.76 -15.57
CA LYS A 355 22.75 12.15 -16.05
C LYS A 355 21.51 12.99 -15.76
N ARG A 356 20.32 12.44 -15.94
CA ARG A 356 19.06 13.17 -15.90
C ARG A 356 18.51 13.33 -14.48
N PHE A 357 18.64 12.31 -13.64
CA PHE A 357 18.04 12.23 -12.33
C PHE A 357 19.07 12.18 -11.19
N ASN A 358 20.37 12.21 -11.51
CA ASN A 358 21.46 12.05 -10.54
C ASN A 358 21.30 10.78 -9.67
N TYR A 359 20.83 9.71 -10.30
CA TYR A 359 20.61 8.42 -9.64
C TYR A 359 21.38 7.30 -10.33
N ASP A 360 22.28 6.65 -9.57
CA ASP A 360 23.09 5.53 -10.08
C ASP A 360 22.43 4.19 -9.77
N MET A 361 21.83 3.58 -10.79
CA MET A 361 21.22 2.25 -10.67
C MET A 361 22.22 1.11 -10.43
N GLU A 362 23.54 1.35 -10.55
CA GLU A 362 24.56 0.33 -10.16
C GLU A 362 24.75 0.22 -8.67
N ARG A 363 24.58 1.30 -7.93
CA ARG A 363 24.59 1.24 -6.47
C ARG A 363 23.57 0.24 -5.93
N THR A 364 22.56 -0.10 -6.75
CA THR A 364 21.51 -1.05 -6.38
C THR A 364 21.98 -2.53 -6.40
N GLN A 365 23.13 -2.88 -6.99
CA GLN A 365 23.54 -4.27 -7.13
C GLN A 365 24.54 -4.78 -6.09
N GLY A 366 25.12 -3.93 -5.27
CA GLY A 366 26.19 -4.35 -4.34
C GLY A 366 26.27 -3.64 -3.01
N ASN A 367 25.84 -2.39 -2.93
CA ASN A 367 26.03 -1.54 -1.74
C ASN A 367 24.68 -1.03 -1.21
N GLU A 368 23.98 -1.87 -0.46
CA GLU A 368 22.79 -1.43 0.25
C GLU A 368 23.13 -0.27 1.19
N PRO A 369 22.37 0.84 1.18
CA PRO A 369 22.60 1.94 2.12
C PRO A 369 22.56 1.43 3.56
N ALA A 370 23.46 1.93 4.42
CA ALA A 370 23.49 1.54 5.82
C ALA A 370 22.23 2.01 6.55
N PHE A 371 21.66 1.15 7.37
CA PHE A 371 20.49 1.49 8.18
C PHE A 371 20.92 2.11 9.51
N ARG A 372 20.21 3.18 9.93
CA ARG A 372 20.54 3.93 11.16
C ARG A 372 20.59 3.07 12.42
N TRP A 373 19.71 2.06 12.52
CA TRP A 373 19.61 1.15 13.64
C TRP A 373 20.67 0.02 13.67
N GLU A 374 21.59 -0.02 12.70
CA GLU A 374 22.68 -1.00 12.69
C GLU A 374 23.82 -0.63 13.62
N ASN A 375 23.96 0.63 13.90
CA ASN A 375 25.06 1.14 14.76
C ASN A 375 24.74 1.01 16.25
N ASN A 376 23.56 0.51 16.63
CA ASN A 376 23.11 0.40 18.04
C ASN A 376 23.14 -1.05 18.55
N LYS A 377 24.02 -1.91 18.00
CA LYS A 377 24.27 -3.25 18.53
C LYS A 377 25.54 -3.31 19.33
#